data_c68eab546d9ff4515042f246d51782c2
#
_entry.id   c68eab546d9ff4515042f246d51782c2
#
_cell.length_a   1.000
_cell.length_b   1.000
_cell.length_c   1.000
_cell.angle_alpha   90.00
_cell.angle_beta   90.00
_cell.angle_gamma   90.00
#
_symmetry.space_group_name_H-M   'P 1'
#
loop_
_entity.id
_entity.type
_entity.pdbx_description
1 polymer ?
#
loop_
_entity_poly.entity_id
_entity_poly.type
_entity_poly.pdbx_seq_one_letter_code
_entity_poly.pdbx_strand_id
1 'polypeptide(L)'
;MNYLIVTLCFIVLSGVINAILFNMALEDMIKDLSVTSSAISWIVISYTLVITFGSITYSKLASYIQIKKLLMIGVLLFALGSVIGYLSNGYIGVLIGRVIQAMGGSSFIALSMITANQYLPLAKRNVTLTLIGGCLSLGSGFGFLMGGILTHIWGWPSLFLFMSLTLLTVFGLYYFVPSGYAGKEKVTKPFDFSGLFYLFLFVISFILGVKLNGYLLIVSVLSILLLNLHSKKQGVLLFIDFSVFQSYSFNKLILISFINNAAMVAILFLFPLQAIRTFHVSVILIGFILCSISIVGFLISLLVRKTV
;
A
#
# COMPACT_ATOMS: atom_id res chain seq x y z
N MET A 1 11.90 18.46 -13.71
CA MET A 1 12.44 17.29 -12.99
C MET A 1 12.11 17.29 -11.50
N ASN A 2 12.25 18.43 -10.80
CA ASN A 2 11.85 18.52 -9.38
C ASN A 2 10.33 18.28 -9.16
N TYR A 3 9.48 18.78 -10.05
CA TYR A 3 8.03 18.56 -9.98
C TYR A 3 7.62 17.09 -10.12
N LEU A 4 8.33 16.28 -10.92
CA LEU A 4 8.12 14.84 -10.99
C LEU A 4 8.35 14.20 -9.61
N ILE A 5 9.48 14.52 -8.96
CA ILE A 5 9.80 13.97 -7.62
C ILE A 5 8.73 14.37 -6.61
N VAL A 6 8.31 15.62 -6.59
CA VAL A 6 7.24 16.10 -5.69
C VAL A 6 5.93 15.36 -5.94
N THR A 7 5.54 15.16 -7.22
CA THR A 7 4.32 14.43 -7.57
C THR A 7 4.38 12.98 -7.08
N LEU A 8 5.51 12.28 -7.30
CA LEU A 8 5.69 10.90 -6.85
C LEU A 8 5.67 10.79 -5.31
N CYS A 9 6.36 11.70 -4.62
CA CYS A 9 6.34 11.73 -3.15
C CYS A 9 4.94 12.00 -2.59
N PHE A 10 4.18 12.92 -3.19
CA PHE A 10 2.84 13.25 -2.72
C PHE A 10 1.85 12.08 -2.91
N ILE A 11 1.92 11.36 -4.04
CA ILE A 11 1.09 10.18 -4.28
C ILE A 11 1.42 9.07 -3.28
N VAL A 12 2.70 8.81 -3.04
CA VAL A 12 3.13 7.81 -2.07
C VAL A 12 2.68 8.19 -0.66
N LEU A 13 2.88 9.45 -0.27
CA LEU A 13 2.44 9.96 1.02
C LEU A 13 0.93 9.77 1.22
N SER A 14 0.11 10.15 0.22
CA SER A 14 -1.34 9.98 0.25
C SER A 14 -1.75 8.50 0.41
N GLY A 15 -1.08 7.59 -0.30
CA GLY A 15 -1.36 6.15 -0.19
C GLY A 15 -1.07 5.59 1.20
N VAL A 16 0.04 6.02 1.82
CA VAL A 16 0.43 5.57 3.16
C VAL A 16 -0.48 6.16 4.24
N ILE A 17 -0.78 7.46 4.15
CA ILE A 17 -1.75 8.09 5.05
C ILE A 17 -3.06 7.29 5.03
N ASN A 18 -3.59 6.99 3.84
CA ASN A 18 -4.86 6.26 3.70
C ASN A 18 -4.81 4.83 4.28
N ALA A 19 -3.68 4.15 4.19
CA ALA A 19 -3.54 2.81 4.76
C ALA A 19 -3.72 2.79 6.28
N ILE A 20 -3.42 3.89 6.95
CA ILE A 20 -3.30 3.98 8.40
C ILE A 20 -4.44 4.77 9.05
N LEU A 21 -4.92 5.84 8.38
CA LEU A 21 -5.84 6.78 9.04
C LEU A 21 -7.15 6.13 9.50
N PHE A 22 -7.64 5.09 8.83
CA PHE A 22 -8.85 4.37 9.24
C PHE A 22 -8.68 3.55 10.51
N ASN A 23 -7.44 3.22 10.92
CA ASN A 23 -7.22 2.49 12.17
C ASN A 23 -7.70 3.26 13.41
N MET A 24 -7.69 4.60 13.34
CA MET A 24 -8.17 5.45 14.44
C MET A 24 -9.68 5.56 14.52
N ALA A 25 -10.39 5.24 13.43
CA ALA A 25 -11.84 5.37 13.32
C ALA A 25 -12.60 4.06 13.57
N LEU A 26 -11.92 2.95 13.80
CA LEU A 26 -12.56 1.62 13.86
C LEU A 26 -13.62 1.52 14.96
N GLU A 27 -13.39 2.11 16.14
CA GLU A 27 -14.34 2.07 17.25
C GLU A 27 -15.62 2.86 16.95
N ASP A 28 -15.50 4.02 16.32
CA ASP A 28 -16.63 4.83 15.92
C ASP A 28 -17.43 4.15 14.79
N MET A 29 -16.71 3.54 13.84
CA MET A 29 -17.32 2.77 12.77
C MET A 29 -18.08 1.54 13.29
N ILE A 30 -17.59 0.85 14.34
CA ILE A 30 -18.30 -0.28 14.99
C ILE A 30 -19.66 0.18 15.51
N LYS A 31 -19.70 1.33 16.18
CA LYS A 31 -20.92 1.89 16.76
C LYS A 31 -21.91 2.33 15.68
N ASP A 32 -21.44 3.14 14.73
CA ASP A 32 -22.28 3.73 13.70
C ASP A 32 -22.85 2.72 12.70
N LEU A 33 -22.01 1.73 12.31
CA LEU A 33 -22.41 0.69 11.35
C LEU A 33 -23.06 -0.51 12.04
N SER A 34 -23.14 -0.53 13.38
CA SER A 34 -23.72 -1.61 14.20
C SER A 34 -23.15 -3.00 13.87
N VAL A 35 -21.82 -3.10 13.70
CA VAL A 35 -21.13 -4.33 13.34
C VAL A 35 -20.20 -4.82 14.44
N THR A 36 -19.80 -6.09 14.37
CA THR A 36 -18.86 -6.69 15.31
C THR A 36 -17.43 -6.22 15.04
N SER A 37 -16.56 -6.29 16.06
CA SER A 37 -15.12 -6.01 15.91
C SER A 37 -14.45 -6.94 14.88
N SER A 38 -14.95 -8.17 14.72
CA SER A 38 -14.46 -9.07 13.68
C SER A 38 -14.84 -8.60 12.27
N ALA A 39 -16.06 -8.09 12.08
CA ALA A 39 -16.50 -7.57 10.79
C ALA A 39 -15.74 -6.30 10.42
N ILE A 40 -15.61 -5.33 11.35
CA ILE A 40 -14.93 -4.07 11.04
C ILE A 40 -13.45 -4.27 10.68
N SER A 41 -12.78 -5.28 11.23
CA SER A 41 -11.38 -5.57 10.90
C SER A 41 -11.18 -5.88 9.40
N TRP A 42 -12.23 -6.35 8.69
CA TRP A 42 -12.15 -6.59 7.25
C TRP A 42 -11.97 -5.32 6.44
N ILE A 43 -12.33 -4.15 6.94
CA ILE A 43 -12.09 -2.85 6.28
C ILE A 43 -10.57 -2.61 6.14
N VAL A 44 -9.78 -2.98 7.15
CA VAL A 44 -8.31 -2.84 7.13
C VAL A 44 -7.66 -4.03 6.41
N ILE A 45 -8.11 -5.25 6.70
CA ILE A 45 -7.55 -6.48 6.11
C ILE A 45 -7.75 -6.49 4.60
N SER A 46 -8.96 -6.23 4.09
CA SER A 46 -9.24 -6.22 2.65
C SER A 46 -8.42 -5.17 1.92
N TYR A 47 -8.28 -3.98 2.52
CA TYR A 47 -7.44 -2.92 1.97
C TYR A 47 -5.97 -3.38 1.83
N THR A 48 -5.38 -3.92 2.88
CA THR A 48 -4.00 -4.40 2.89
C THR A 48 -3.79 -5.54 1.90
N LEU A 49 -4.75 -6.48 1.82
CA LEU A 49 -4.75 -7.56 0.85
C LEU A 49 -4.69 -7.05 -0.58
N VAL A 50 -5.63 -6.18 -0.93
CA VAL A 50 -5.74 -5.64 -2.29
C VAL A 50 -4.50 -4.82 -2.64
N ILE A 51 -3.93 -4.06 -1.71
CA ILE A 51 -2.65 -3.34 -1.94
C ILE A 51 -1.53 -4.32 -2.24
N THR A 52 -1.41 -5.41 -1.49
CA THR A 52 -0.35 -6.39 -1.67
C THR A 52 -0.40 -7.01 -3.07
N PHE A 53 -1.57 -7.50 -3.49
CA PHE A 53 -1.77 -8.05 -4.83
C PHE A 53 -1.63 -7.02 -5.93
N GLY A 54 -2.31 -5.90 -5.74
CA GLY A 54 -2.36 -4.84 -6.72
C GLY A 54 -0.97 -4.27 -7.01
N SER A 55 -0.11 -4.12 -6.00
CA SER A 55 1.24 -3.57 -6.21
C SER A 55 2.10 -4.46 -7.11
N ILE A 56 2.03 -5.79 -6.92
CA ILE A 56 2.72 -6.74 -7.80
C ILE A 56 2.09 -6.71 -9.20
N THR A 57 0.76 -6.69 -9.28
CA THR A 57 0.02 -6.64 -10.54
C THR A 57 0.35 -5.38 -11.34
N TYR A 58 0.34 -4.19 -10.73
CA TYR A 58 0.71 -2.93 -11.37
C TYR A 58 2.16 -2.92 -11.83
N SER A 59 3.08 -3.49 -11.04
CA SER A 59 4.49 -3.62 -11.44
C SER A 59 4.65 -4.44 -12.73
N LYS A 60 3.89 -5.51 -12.90
CA LYS A 60 3.89 -6.31 -14.12
C LYS A 60 3.13 -5.63 -15.26
N LEU A 61 1.98 -5.02 -15.00
CA LEU A 61 1.22 -4.27 -16.00
C LEU A 61 2.01 -3.10 -16.58
N ALA A 62 2.95 -2.52 -15.83
CA ALA A 62 3.81 -1.45 -16.30
C ALA A 62 4.71 -1.85 -17.48
N SER A 63 4.95 -3.15 -17.70
CA SER A 63 5.63 -3.65 -18.89
C SER A 63 4.73 -3.72 -20.14
N TYR A 64 3.41 -3.68 -19.97
CA TYR A 64 2.42 -3.78 -21.05
C TYR A 64 1.71 -2.44 -21.31
N ILE A 65 1.50 -1.65 -20.26
CA ILE A 65 0.76 -0.40 -20.26
C ILE A 65 1.67 0.71 -19.76
N GLN A 66 1.58 1.89 -20.35
CA GLN A 66 2.38 3.04 -19.94
C GLN A 66 2.18 3.37 -18.46
N ILE A 67 3.28 3.60 -17.75
CA ILE A 67 3.27 3.88 -16.30
C ILE A 67 2.37 5.08 -15.96
N LYS A 68 2.44 6.15 -16.76
CA LYS A 68 1.59 7.33 -16.63
C LYS A 68 0.10 6.98 -16.64
N LYS A 69 -0.35 6.15 -17.59
CA LYS A 69 -1.75 5.71 -17.69
C LYS A 69 -2.16 4.89 -16.48
N LEU A 70 -1.28 3.98 -16.03
CA LEU A 70 -1.55 3.15 -14.85
C LEU A 70 -1.67 3.98 -13.57
N LEU A 71 -0.80 4.97 -13.36
CA LEU A 71 -0.90 5.90 -12.23
C LEU A 71 -2.19 6.73 -12.28
N MET A 72 -2.57 7.23 -13.45
CA MET A 72 -3.84 7.97 -13.62
C MET A 72 -5.06 7.08 -13.31
N ILE A 73 -5.11 5.88 -13.85
CA ILE A 73 -6.17 4.89 -13.53
C ILE A 73 -6.18 4.61 -12.02
N GLY A 74 -4.99 4.45 -11.40
CA GLY A 74 -4.88 4.24 -9.98
C GLY A 74 -5.48 5.38 -9.15
N VAL A 75 -5.15 6.63 -9.48
CA VAL A 75 -5.72 7.80 -8.77
C VAL A 75 -7.23 7.91 -8.99
N LEU A 76 -7.73 7.63 -10.19
CA LEU A 76 -9.17 7.66 -10.49
C LEU A 76 -9.93 6.57 -9.71
N LEU A 77 -9.41 5.34 -9.68
CA LEU A 77 -9.99 4.25 -8.88
C LEU A 77 -9.97 4.59 -7.38
N PHE A 78 -8.86 5.16 -6.91
CA PHE A 78 -8.73 5.58 -5.52
C PHE A 78 -9.76 6.64 -5.13
N ALA A 79 -9.95 7.65 -5.98
CA ALA A 79 -10.96 8.68 -5.77
C ALA A 79 -12.38 8.11 -5.86
N LEU A 80 -12.65 7.22 -6.83
CA LEU A 80 -13.95 6.54 -6.95
C LEU A 80 -14.28 5.75 -5.69
N GLY A 81 -13.33 4.96 -5.18
CA GLY A 81 -13.49 4.23 -3.92
C GLY A 81 -13.73 5.15 -2.73
N SER A 82 -13.07 6.32 -2.71
CA SER A 82 -13.29 7.35 -1.69
C SER A 82 -14.72 7.92 -1.75
N VAL A 83 -15.22 8.22 -2.93
CA VAL A 83 -16.61 8.71 -3.12
C VAL A 83 -17.63 7.66 -2.70
N ILE A 84 -17.45 6.41 -3.13
CA ILE A 84 -18.34 5.29 -2.75
C ILE A 84 -18.35 5.12 -1.23
N GLY A 85 -17.17 5.09 -0.60
CA GLY A 85 -17.06 4.95 0.85
C GLY A 85 -17.69 6.10 1.63
N TYR A 86 -17.54 7.35 1.15
CA TYR A 86 -18.15 8.54 1.75
C TYR A 86 -19.67 8.53 1.69
N LEU A 87 -20.25 8.14 0.53
CA LEU A 87 -21.69 8.12 0.32
C LEU A 87 -22.39 6.89 0.92
N SER A 88 -21.61 5.93 1.44
CA SER A 88 -22.15 4.67 1.95
C SER A 88 -22.65 4.82 3.38
N ASN A 89 -23.90 4.45 3.62
CA ASN A 89 -24.53 4.41 4.95
C ASN A 89 -24.45 3.04 5.62
N GLY A 90 -23.84 2.03 4.98
CA GLY A 90 -23.80 0.67 5.48
C GLY A 90 -22.43 0.00 5.29
N TYR A 91 -22.16 -1.00 6.12
CA TYR A 91 -20.89 -1.72 6.17
C TYR A 91 -20.41 -2.24 4.81
N ILE A 92 -21.30 -2.86 4.03
CA ILE A 92 -20.94 -3.45 2.73
C ILE A 92 -20.48 -2.38 1.75
N GLY A 93 -21.17 -1.23 1.69
CA GLY A 93 -20.78 -0.13 0.81
C GLY A 93 -19.43 0.47 1.21
N VAL A 94 -19.17 0.63 2.50
CA VAL A 94 -17.88 1.07 3.04
C VAL A 94 -16.76 0.07 2.66
N LEU A 95 -17.02 -1.24 2.80
CA LEU A 95 -16.07 -2.29 2.45
C LEU A 95 -15.75 -2.27 0.93
N ILE A 96 -16.77 -2.14 0.09
CA ILE A 96 -16.59 -2.01 -1.37
C ILE A 96 -15.77 -0.75 -1.70
N GLY A 97 -16.11 0.38 -1.09
CA GLY A 97 -15.34 1.62 -1.24
C GLY A 97 -13.86 1.43 -0.90
N ARG A 98 -13.56 0.74 0.21
CA ARG A 98 -12.19 0.43 0.64
C ARG A 98 -11.46 -0.50 -0.33
N VAL A 99 -12.12 -1.52 -0.86
CA VAL A 99 -11.53 -2.43 -1.86
C VAL A 99 -11.17 -1.66 -3.14
N ILE A 100 -12.10 -0.84 -3.67
CA ILE A 100 -11.85 -0.05 -4.89
C ILE A 100 -10.74 0.99 -4.63
N GLN A 101 -10.75 1.64 -3.48
CA GLN A 101 -9.72 2.58 -3.05
C GLN A 101 -8.35 1.89 -2.98
N ALA A 102 -8.27 0.66 -2.45
CA ALA A 102 -7.05 -0.12 -2.38
C ALA A 102 -6.56 -0.56 -3.77
N MET A 103 -7.47 -0.92 -4.70
CA MET A 103 -7.12 -1.20 -6.10
C MET A 103 -6.39 -0.01 -6.75
N GLY A 104 -6.84 1.20 -6.48
CA GLY A 104 -6.16 2.41 -6.94
C GLY A 104 -4.82 2.65 -6.23
N GLY A 105 -4.84 2.66 -4.89
CA GLY A 105 -3.68 2.95 -4.04
C GLY A 105 -2.50 1.99 -4.23
N SER A 106 -2.77 0.75 -4.64
CA SER A 106 -1.73 -0.25 -4.92
C SER A 106 -0.76 0.15 -6.05
N SER A 107 -1.17 1.08 -6.93
CA SER A 107 -0.31 1.62 -7.98
C SER A 107 0.74 2.62 -7.45
N PHE A 108 0.49 3.28 -6.31
CA PHE A 108 1.20 4.49 -5.90
C PHE A 108 2.67 4.23 -5.57
N ILE A 109 2.97 3.30 -4.67
CA ILE A 109 4.35 3.04 -4.24
C ILE A 109 5.13 2.34 -5.37
N ALA A 110 4.59 1.24 -5.89
CA ALA A 110 5.28 0.40 -6.87
C ALA A 110 5.63 1.17 -8.14
N LEU A 111 4.65 1.87 -8.74
CA LEU A 111 4.89 2.62 -9.97
C LEU A 111 5.72 3.88 -9.74
N SER A 112 5.65 4.51 -8.56
CA SER A 112 6.52 5.63 -8.22
C SER A 112 7.98 5.21 -8.14
N MET A 113 8.27 4.06 -7.53
CA MET A 113 9.62 3.50 -7.48
C MET A 113 10.13 3.10 -8.87
N ILE A 114 9.30 2.48 -9.71
CA ILE A 114 9.64 2.14 -11.09
C ILE A 114 9.92 3.42 -11.90
N THR A 115 9.07 4.44 -11.77
CA THR A 115 9.25 5.74 -12.45
C THR A 115 10.57 6.39 -12.05
N ALA A 116 10.90 6.40 -10.76
CA ALA A 116 12.16 6.96 -10.27
C ALA A 116 13.37 6.19 -10.83
N ASN A 117 13.30 4.86 -10.84
CA ASN A 117 14.38 4.01 -11.37
C ASN A 117 14.61 4.18 -12.87
N GLN A 118 13.54 4.40 -13.63
CA GLN A 118 13.62 4.39 -15.09
C GLN A 118 13.91 5.75 -15.70
N TYR A 119 13.33 6.82 -15.13
CA TYR A 119 13.36 8.15 -15.76
C TYR A 119 14.29 9.16 -15.09
N LEU A 120 14.89 8.80 -13.95
CA LEU A 120 15.82 9.70 -13.27
C LEU A 120 17.27 9.23 -13.42
N PRO A 121 18.22 10.16 -13.64
CA PRO A 121 19.64 9.86 -13.60
C PRO A 121 20.05 9.37 -12.21
N LEU A 122 21.13 8.57 -12.11
CA LEU A 122 21.52 7.82 -10.91
C LEU A 122 21.49 8.66 -9.64
N ALA A 123 22.11 9.85 -9.65
CA ALA A 123 22.17 10.75 -8.49
C ALA A 123 20.78 11.17 -8.01
N LYS A 124 19.85 11.51 -8.94
CA LYS A 124 18.48 11.92 -8.58
C LYS A 124 17.59 10.72 -8.26
N ARG A 125 17.86 9.56 -8.84
CA ARG A 125 17.16 8.31 -8.54
C ARG A 125 17.35 7.93 -7.09
N ASN A 126 18.59 7.86 -6.60
CA ASN A 126 18.89 7.51 -5.21
C ASN A 126 18.22 8.47 -4.23
N VAL A 127 18.33 9.76 -4.51
CA VAL A 127 17.65 10.81 -3.73
C VAL A 127 16.13 10.60 -3.71
N THR A 128 15.52 10.29 -4.86
CA THR A 128 14.06 10.12 -4.95
C THR A 128 13.61 8.87 -4.20
N LEU A 129 14.33 7.75 -4.31
CA LEU A 129 14.02 6.54 -3.57
C LEU A 129 14.14 6.75 -2.05
N THR A 130 15.15 7.49 -1.62
CA THR A 130 15.28 7.88 -0.19
C THR A 130 14.13 8.78 0.27
N LEU A 131 13.71 9.75 -0.56
CA LEU A 131 12.54 10.58 -0.26
C LEU A 131 11.24 9.78 -0.22
N ILE A 132 11.06 8.82 -1.13
CA ILE A 132 9.90 7.89 -1.09
C ILE A 132 9.92 7.11 0.24
N GLY A 133 11.07 6.59 0.66
CA GLY A 133 11.22 5.96 1.98
C GLY A 133 10.86 6.89 3.13
N GLY A 134 11.29 8.16 3.07
CA GLY A 134 10.88 9.19 4.02
C GLY A 134 9.37 9.45 4.03
N CYS A 135 8.73 9.47 2.84
CA CYS A 135 7.28 9.60 2.72
C CYS A 135 6.52 8.41 3.35
N LEU A 136 7.08 7.19 3.31
CA LEU A 136 6.51 6.05 4.01
C LEU A 136 6.49 6.28 5.52
N SER A 137 7.58 6.78 6.07
CA SER A 137 7.68 7.12 7.50
C SER A 137 6.74 8.26 7.87
N LEU A 138 6.79 9.39 7.18
CA LEU A 138 5.89 10.53 7.45
C LEU A 138 4.43 10.16 7.29
N GLY A 139 4.08 9.44 6.22
CA GLY A 139 2.70 9.04 5.95
C GLY A 139 2.11 8.21 7.07
N SER A 140 2.91 7.35 7.72
CA SER A 140 2.44 6.56 8.85
C SER A 140 2.05 7.42 10.04
N GLY A 141 2.89 8.36 10.45
CA GLY A 141 2.59 9.26 11.57
C GLY A 141 1.45 10.23 11.28
N PHE A 142 1.48 10.86 10.10
CA PHE A 142 0.39 11.74 9.67
C PHE A 142 -0.94 10.99 9.52
N GLY A 143 -0.91 9.71 9.10
CA GLY A 143 -2.11 8.87 9.01
C GLY A 143 -2.80 8.71 10.36
N PHE A 144 -2.06 8.41 11.42
CA PHE A 144 -2.60 8.33 12.79
C PHE A 144 -3.14 9.68 13.26
N LEU A 145 -2.36 10.75 13.09
CA LEU A 145 -2.73 12.08 13.53
C LEU A 145 -4.00 12.58 12.81
N MET A 146 -4.00 12.55 11.48
CA MET A 146 -5.14 12.99 10.67
C MET A 146 -6.36 12.10 10.89
N GLY A 147 -6.15 10.77 11.02
CA GLY A 147 -7.22 9.84 11.34
C GLY A 147 -7.93 10.19 12.64
N GLY A 148 -7.17 10.47 13.71
CA GLY A 148 -7.72 10.88 15.00
C GLY A 148 -8.43 12.24 14.96
N ILE A 149 -7.80 13.26 14.36
CA ILE A 149 -8.35 14.63 14.29
C ILE A 149 -9.63 14.66 13.45
N LEU A 150 -9.58 14.14 12.23
CA LEU A 150 -10.72 14.18 11.30
C LEU A 150 -11.91 13.40 11.83
N THR A 151 -11.67 12.23 12.41
CA THR A 151 -12.74 11.41 13.00
C THR A 151 -13.37 12.12 14.19
N HIS A 152 -12.57 12.77 15.05
CA HIS A 152 -13.10 13.50 16.20
C HIS A 152 -13.93 14.73 15.82
N ILE A 153 -13.54 15.48 14.78
CA ILE A 153 -14.20 16.75 14.41
C ILE A 153 -15.39 16.52 13.48
N TRP A 154 -15.24 15.67 12.45
CA TRP A 154 -16.22 15.51 11.38
C TRP A 154 -16.73 14.08 11.21
N GLY A 155 -16.36 13.17 12.10
CA GLY A 155 -16.70 11.75 12.00
C GLY A 155 -15.87 10.99 10.96
N TRP A 156 -15.93 9.66 11.04
CA TRP A 156 -15.16 8.76 10.18
C TRP A 156 -15.43 8.88 8.67
N PRO A 157 -16.64 9.28 8.17
CA PRO A 157 -16.84 9.43 6.73
C PRO A 157 -15.95 10.52 6.12
N SER A 158 -15.57 11.54 6.90
CA SER A 158 -14.67 12.60 6.46
C SER A 158 -13.30 12.10 6.00
N LEU A 159 -12.87 10.93 6.47
CA LEU A 159 -11.63 10.29 6.07
C LEU A 159 -11.62 9.97 4.57
N PHE A 160 -12.74 9.50 4.05
CA PHE A 160 -12.90 9.25 2.63
C PHE A 160 -12.86 10.54 1.82
N LEU A 161 -13.56 11.58 2.29
CA LEU A 161 -13.58 12.89 1.63
C LEU A 161 -12.18 13.50 1.59
N PHE A 162 -11.44 13.44 2.71
CA PHE A 162 -10.06 13.93 2.78
C PHE A 162 -9.16 13.18 1.76
N MET A 163 -9.31 11.87 1.64
CA MET A 163 -8.52 11.08 0.69
C MET A 163 -8.90 11.35 -0.77
N SER A 164 -10.10 11.84 -1.07
CA SER A 164 -10.48 12.21 -2.43
C SER A 164 -9.63 13.36 -2.99
N LEU A 165 -8.99 14.18 -2.12
CA LEU A 165 -8.04 15.22 -2.52
C LEU A 165 -6.84 14.67 -3.31
N THR A 166 -6.55 13.37 -3.20
CA THR A 166 -5.55 12.70 -4.04
C THR A 166 -5.84 12.89 -5.54
N LEU A 167 -7.09 13.17 -5.92
CA LEU A 167 -7.46 13.48 -7.30
C LEU A 167 -6.70 14.67 -7.87
N LEU A 168 -6.30 15.63 -7.05
CA LEU A 168 -5.49 16.77 -7.47
C LEU A 168 -4.13 16.35 -8.06
N THR A 169 -3.64 15.16 -7.70
CA THR A 169 -2.39 14.62 -8.27
C THR A 169 -2.49 14.29 -9.76
N VAL A 170 -3.70 14.13 -10.31
CA VAL A 170 -3.90 13.86 -11.74
C VAL A 170 -3.23 14.93 -12.60
N PHE A 171 -3.31 16.21 -12.19
CA PHE A 171 -2.64 17.29 -12.89
C PHE A 171 -1.12 17.11 -12.89
N GLY A 172 -0.54 16.80 -11.73
CA GLY A 172 0.91 16.54 -11.63
C GLY A 172 1.35 15.33 -12.45
N LEU A 173 0.53 14.24 -12.44
CA LEU A 173 0.78 13.05 -13.26
C LEU A 173 0.73 13.36 -14.75
N TYR A 174 -0.27 14.12 -15.16
CA TYR A 174 -0.45 14.46 -16.57
C TYR A 174 0.74 15.26 -17.13
N TYR A 175 1.21 16.27 -16.41
CA TYR A 175 2.25 17.16 -16.90
C TYR A 175 3.67 16.66 -16.66
N PHE A 176 3.93 15.95 -15.54
CA PHE A 176 5.32 15.69 -15.12
C PHE A 176 5.75 14.23 -15.27
N VAL A 177 4.82 13.26 -15.36
CA VAL A 177 5.21 11.86 -15.55
C VAL A 177 5.38 11.53 -17.02
N PRO A 178 6.56 11.01 -17.43
CA PRO A 178 6.81 10.61 -18.81
C PRO A 178 5.90 9.46 -19.26
N SER A 179 5.52 9.47 -20.54
CA SER A 179 4.77 8.37 -21.16
C SER A 179 5.72 7.28 -21.61
N GLY A 180 5.78 6.17 -20.87
CA GLY A 180 6.65 5.03 -21.17
C GLY A 180 6.26 3.78 -20.40
N TYR A 181 6.91 2.67 -20.73
CA TYR A 181 6.69 1.35 -20.12
C TYR A 181 7.76 1.06 -19.06
N ALA A 182 7.53 0.07 -18.19
CA ALA A 182 8.59 -0.46 -17.35
C ALA A 182 9.56 -1.30 -18.19
N GLY A 183 10.65 -0.68 -18.60
CA GLY A 183 11.60 -1.19 -19.59
C GLY A 183 11.72 -0.24 -20.78
N LYS A 184 12.62 -0.55 -21.72
CA LYS A 184 12.82 0.29 -22.91
C LYS A 184 11.68 0.16 -23.93
N GLU A 185 11.08 -1.04 -24.00
CA GLU A 185 10.04 -1.38 -24.96
C GLU A 185 8.87 -2.10 -24.30
N LYS A 186 7.72 -2.09 -24.98
CA LYS A 186 6.55 -2.86 -24.58
C LYS A 186 6.83 -4.34 -24.71
N VAL A 187 6.53 -5.12 -23.66
CA VAL A 187 6.66 -6.58 -23.71
C VAL A 187 5.58 -7.19 -24.59
N THR A 188 6.00 -8.11 -25.47
CA THR A 188 5.12 -8.84 -26.40
C THR A 188 4.68 -10.20 -25.87
N LYS A 189 5.35 -10.72 -24.83
CA LYS A 189 4.97 -12.00 -24.20
C LYS A 189 3.60 -11.88 -23.53
N PRO A 190 2.79 -12.95 -23.53
CA PRO A 190 1.47 -12.93 -22.88
C PRO A 190 1.58 -12.67 -21.37
N PHE A 191 0.55 -12.05 -20.82
CA PHE A 191 0.44 -11.81 -19.39
C PHE A 191 0.15 -13.11 -18.64
N ASP A 192 0.81 -13.32 -17.51
CA ASP A 192 0.70 -14.53 -16.71
C ASP A 192 -0.53 -14.51 -15.77
N PHE A 193 -1.71 -14.73 -16.33
CA PHE A 193 -2.94 -14.82 -15.54
C PHE A 193 -2.95 -16.01 -14.57
N SER A 194 -2.30 -17.13 -14.96
CA SER A 194 -2.23 -18.31 -14.11
C SER A 194 -1.36 -18.06 -12.87
N GLY A 195 -0.21 -17.44 -13.06
CA GLY A 195 0.65 -17.04 -11.93
C GLY A 195 -0.03 -16.05 -10.98
N LEU A 196 -0.77 -15.07 -11.54
CA LEU A 196 -1.59 -14.14 -10.75
C LEU A 196 -2.65 -14.88 -9.93
N PHE A 197 -3.36 -15.84 -10.55
CA PHE A 197 -4.40 -16.63 -9.89
C PHE A 197 -3.83 -17.47 -8.74
N TYR A 198 -2.72 -18.17 -8.94
CA TYR A 198 -2.08 -18.97 -7.88
C TYR A 198 -1.60 -18.09 -6.72
N LEU A 199 -1.04 -16.92 -7.02
CA LEU A 199 -0.65 -15.96 -5.98
C LEU A 199 -1.87 -15.46 -5.19
N PHE A 200 -2.94 -15.12 -5.88
CA PHE A 200 -4.21 -14.71 -5.26
C PHE A 200 -4.77 -15.81 -4.36
N LEU A 201 -4.82 -17.05 -4.86
CA LEU A 201 -5.28 -18.20 -4.10
C LEU A 201 -4.41 -18.46 -2.85
N PHE A 202 -3.07 -18.34 -3.00
CA PHE A 202 -2.14 -18.46 -1.88
C PHE A 202 -2.47 -17.47 -0.75
N VAL A 203 -2.55 -16.18 -1.05
CA VAL A 203 -2.71 -15.17 0.00
C VAL A 203 -4.11 -15.21 0.62
N ILE A 204 -5.16 -15.41 -0.17
CA ILE A 204 -6.51 -15.53 0.38
C ILE A 204 -6.63 -16.76 1.26
N SER A 205 -6.20 -17.94 0.78
CA SER A 205 -6.28 -19.16 1.57
C SER A 205 -5.41 -19.11 2.83
N PHE A 206 -4.26 -18.42 2.78
CA PHE A 206 -3.42 -18.20 3.96
C PHE A 206 -4.15 -17.38 5.03
N ILE A 207 -4.73 -16.25 4.65
CA ILE A 207 -5.40 -15.36 5.60
C ILE A 207 -6.67 -16.00 6.15
N LEU A 208 -7.48 -16.61 5.29
CA LEU A 208 -8.69 -17.33 5.75
C LEU A 208 -8.30 -18.54 6.59
N GLY A 209 -7.20 -19.21 6.28
CA GLY A 209 -6.66 -20.31 7.04
C GLY A 209 -6.27 -19.92 8.46
N VAL A 210 -5.61 -18.80 8.63
CA VAL A 210 -5.24 -18.26 9.95
C VAL A 210 -6.46 -17.76 10.72
N LYS A 211 -7.45 -17.16 10.03
CA LYS A 211 -8.60 -16.52 10.69
C LYS A 211 -9.80 -17.44 10.94
N LEU A 212 -10.11 -18.35 10.03
CA LEU A 212 -11.33 -19.15 10.06
C LEU A 212 -11.06 -20.63 10.27
N ASN A 213 -10.20 -21.23 9.45
CA ASN A 213 -10.05 -22.70 9.46
C ASN A 213 -8.67 -23.12 8.97
N GLY A 214 -7.88 -23.77 9.83
CA GLY A 214 -6.51 -24.23 9.53
C GLY A 214 -6.37 -25.11 8.28
N TYR A 215 -7.43 -25.81 7.84
CA TYR A 215 -7.40 -26.60 6.58
C TYR A 215 -7.10 -25.76 5.34
N LEU A 216 -7.48 -24.48 5.33
CA LEU A 216 -7.17 -23.57 4.23
C LEU A 216 -5.67 -23.28 4.11
N LEU A 217 -4.89 -23.52 5.17
CA LEU A 217 -3.42 -23.42 5.09
C LEU A 217 -2.84 -24.49 4.17
N ILE A 218 -3.47 -25.65 4.06
CA ILE A 218 -3.07 -26.70 3.10
C ILE A 218 -3.24 -26.17 1.67
N VAL A 219 -4.37 -25.51 1.39
CA VAL A 219 -4.64 -24.89 0.08
C VAL A 219 -3.60 -23.82 -0.22
N SER A 220 -3.18 -23.05 0.78
CA SER A 220 -2.13 -22.05 0.67
C SER A 220 -0.77 -22.69 0.27
N VAL A 221 -0.38 -23.77 0.94
CA VAL A 221 0.86 -24.49 0.61
C VAL A 221 0.79 -25.08 -0.81
N LEU A 222 -0.32 -25.69 -1.20
CA LEU A 222 -0.53 -26.21 -2.55
C LEU A 222 -0.45 -25.11 -3.60
N SER A 223 -1.04 -23.96 -3.33
CA SER A 223 -1.03 -22.83 -4.26
C SER A 223 0.38 -22.29 -4.54
N ILE A 224 1.24 -22.21 -3.51
CA ILE A 224 2.63 -21.76 -3.71
C ILE A 224 3.48 -22.82 -4.43
N LEU A 225 3.20 -24.11 -4.20
CA LEU A 225 3.83 -25.19 -4.94
C LEU A 225 3.44 -25.15 -6.43
N LEU A 226 2.15 -24.94 -6.73
CA LEU A 226 1.66 -24.79 -8.11
C LEU A 226 2.26 -23.55 -8.76
N LEU A 227 2.40 -22.43 -8.04
CA LEU A 227 3.05 -21.23 -8.54
C LEU A 227 4.54 -21.49 -8.88
N ASN A 228 5.26 -22.23 -8.03
CA ASN A 228 6.65 -22.61 -8.30
C ASN A 228 6.77 -23.56 -9.51
N LEU A 229 5.89 -24.54 -9.65
CA LEU A 229 5.86 -25.41 -10.83
C LEU A 229 5.51 -24.62 -12.09
N HIS A 230 4.57 -23.68 -12.01
CA HIS A 230 4.19 -22.82 -13.12
C HIS A 230 5.34 -21.88 -13.53
N SER A 231 6.16 -21.42 -12.60
CA SER A 231 7.30 -20.53 -12.88
C SER A 231 8.39 -21.17 -13.74
N LYS A 232 8.39 -22.49 -13.87
CA LYS A 232 9.30 -23.22 -14.75
C LYS A 232 8.86 -23.23 -16.23
N LYS A 233 7.64 -22.75 -16.56
CA LYS A 233 7.16 -22.66 -17.93
C LYS A 233 7.86 -21.54 -18.68
N GLN A 234 8.31 -21.85 -19.90
CA GLN A 234 8.91 -20.88 -20.81
C GLN A 234 7.84 -20.14 -21.62
N GLY A 235 8.16 -18.94 -22.08
CA GLY A 235 7.31 -18.20 -23.03
C GLY A 235 6.35 -17.17 -22.42
N VAL A 236 6.24 -17.10 -21.11
CA VAL A 236 5.40 -16.11 -20.40
C VAL A 236 6.29 -15.16 -19.58
N LEU A 237 5.87 -13.91 -19.40
CA LEU A 237 6.52 -13.03 -18.42
C LEU A 237 6.02 -13.41 -17.03
N LEU A 238 6.73 -14.30 -16.36
CA LEU A 238 6.36 -14.87 -15.08
C LEU A 238 5.95 -13.80 -14.07
N PHE A 239 4.89 -14.07 -13.31
CA PHE A 239 4.41 -13.18 -12.26
C PHE A 239 5.43 -13.08 -11.11
N ILE A 240 5.96 -14.21 -10.67
CA ILE A 240 7.10 -14.31 -9.76
C ILE A 240 8.15 -15.22 -10.41
N ASP A 241 9.37 -14.73 -10.50
CA ASP A 241 10.52 -15.51 -10.92
C ASP A 241 11.25 -16.03 -9.67
N PHE A 242 11.08 -17.33 -9.42
CA PHE A 242 11.71 -17.98 -8.27
C PHE A 242 13.25 -18.12 -8.39
N SER A 243 13.82 -17.88 -9.56
CA SER A 243 15.28 -17.90 -9.74
C SER A 243 15.99 -16.85 -8.88
N VAL A 244 15.31 -15.74 -8.59
CA VAL A 244 15.84 -14.66 -7.74
C VAL A 244 16.13 -15.15 -6.32
N PHE A 245 15.35 -16.13 -5.82
CA PHE A 245 15.57 -16.72 -4.48
C PHE A 245 16.78 -17.67 -4.40
N GLN A 246 17.47 -17.95 -5.51
CA GLN A 246 18.73 -18.70 -5.49
C GLN A 246 19.91 -17.85 -4.97
N SER A 247 19.78 -16.52 -4.96
CA SER A 247 20.80 -15.62 -4.43
C SER A 247 20.73 -15.54 -2.91
N TYR A 248 21.79 -15.96 -2.23
CA TYR A 248 21.90 -15.88 -0.76
C TYR A 248 21.75 -14.43 -0.25
N SER A 249 22.42 -13.48 -0.92
CA SER A 249 22.38 -12.07 -0.53
C SER A 249 20.96 -11.49 -0.65
N PHE A 250 20.22 -11.88 -1.70
CA PHE A 250 18.84 -11.46 -1.90
C PHE A 250 17.92 -12.02 -0.79
N ASN A 251 18.04 -13.32 -0.48
CA ASN A 251 17.24 -13.96 0.57
C ASN A 251 17.50 -13.34 1.95
N LYS A 252 18.77 -13.04 2.26
CA LYS A 252 19.15 -12.35 3.50
C LYS A 252 18.50 -10.97 3.60
N LEU A 253 18.54 -10.18 2.52
CA LEU A 253 17.90 -8.86 2.49
C LEU A 253 16.38 -8.94 2.64
N ILE A 254 15.73 -9.91 1.99
CA ILE A 254 14.28 -10.14 2.14
C ILE A 254 13.95 -10.50 3.59
N LEU A 255 14.71 -11.41 4.20
CA LEU A 255 14.45 -11.84 5.58
C LEU A 255 14.60 -10.66 6.56
N ILE A 256 15.68 -9.88 6.44
CA ILE A 256 15.89 -8.68 7.26
C ILE A 256 14.72 -7.68 7.06
N SER A 257 14.33 -7.43 5.81
CA SER A 257 13.22 -6.53 5.50
C SER A 257 11.90 -7.05 6.06
N PHE A 258 11.64 -8.35 5.97
CA PHE A 258 10.45 -8.98 6.53
C PHE A 258 10.38 -8.81 8.05
N ILE A 259 11.45 -9.16 8.77
CA ILE A 259 11.51 -9.04 10.24
C ILE A 259 11.33 -7.58 10.65
N ASN A 260 12.04 -6.65 9.99
CA ASN A 260 11.95 -5.22 10.31
C ASN A 260 10.53 -4.68 10.08
N ASN A 261 9.90 -4.98 8.94
CA ASN A 261 8.54 -4.55 8.67
C ASN A 261 7.51 -5.21 9.60
N ALA A 262 7.65 -6.49 9.89
CA ALA A 262 6.78 -7.20 10.83
C ALA A 262 6.85 -6.59 12.23
N ALA A 263 8.06 -6.30 12.74
CA ALA A 263 8.25 -5.64 14.02
C ALA A 263 7.66 -4.22 14.02
N MET A 264 7.88 -3.44 12.96
CA MET A 264 7.34 -2.09 12.82
C MET A 264 5.79 -2.09 12.84
N VAL A 265 5.17 -2.96 12.04
CA VAL A 265 3.71 -3.07 12.00
C VAL A 265 3.14 -3.54 13.34
N ALA A 266 3.79 -4.50 14.01
CA ALA A 266 3.38 -4.97 15.33
C ALA A 266 3.42 -3.83 16.37
N ILE A 267 4.49 -3.03 16.39
CA ILE A 267 4.62 -1.88 17.29
C ILE A 267 3.55 -0.84 16.99
N LEU A 268 3.37 -0.46 15.72
CA LEU A 268 2.37 0.54 15.32
C LEU A 268 0.93 0.12 15.62
N PHE A 269 0.67 -1.19 15.70
CA PHE A 269 -0.65 -1.72 16.06
C PHE A 269 -0.82 -1.89 17.57
N LEU A 270 0.15 -2.49 18.24
CA LEU A 270 0.05 -2.83 19.67
C LEU A 270 0.21 -1.61 20.57
N PHE A 271 1.09 -0.66 20.21
CA PHE A 271 1.35 0.51 21.04
C PHE A 271 0.09 1.37 21.27
N PRO A 272 -0.67 1.80 20.21
CA PRO A 272 -1.91 2.55 20.43
C PRO A 272 -2.93 1.77 21.28
N LEU A 273 -3.09 0.48 20.99
CA LEU A 273 -4.03 -0.36 21.70
C LEU A 273 -3.74 -0.45 23.21
N GLN A 274 -2.47 -0.66 23.58
CA GLN A 274 -2.05 -0.69 24.97
C GLN A 274 -2.12 0.70 25.61
N ALA A 275 -1.70 1.75 24.92
CA ALA A 275 -1.75 3.12 25.44
C ALA A 275 -3.18 3.55 25.78
N ILE A 276 -4.16 3.22 24.95
CA ILE A 276 -5.57 3.50 25.22
C ILE A 276 -6.09 2.65 26.39
N ARG A 277 -5.87 1.34 26.36
CA ARG A 277 -6.47 0.40 27.33
C ARG A 277 -5.86 0.46 28.71
N THR A 278 -4.53 0.61 28.79
CA THR A 278 -3.79 0.52 30.07
C THR A 278 -3.55 1.91 30.69
N PHE A 279 -3.24 2.89 29.85
CA PHE A 279 -2.85 4.23 30.32
C PHE A 279 -3.93 5.30 30.11
N HIS A 280 -5.08 4.93 29.47
CA HIS A 280 -6.19 5.84 29.17
C HIS A 280 -5.75 7.11 28.41
N VAL A 281 -4.72 6.96 27.56
CA VAL A 281 -4.18 8.07 26.76
C VAL A 281 -5.16 8.42 25.64
N SER A 282 -5.38 9.70 25.38
CA SER A 282 -6.26 10.13 24.30
C SER A 282 -5.70 9.75 22.92
N VAL A 283 -6.59 9.39 22.00
CA VAL A 283 -6.24 9.00 20.62
C VAL A 283 -5.43 10.08 19.91
N ILE A 284 -5.76 11.35 20.16
CA ILE A 284 -5.06 12.51 19.59
C ILE A 284 -3.61 12.56 20.08
N LEU A 285 -3.37 12.36 21.40
CA LEU A 285 -2.01 12.38 21.96
C LEU A 285 -1.15 11.23 21.40
N ILE A 286 -1.74 10.04 21.22
CA ILE A 286 -1.08 8.92 20.56
C ILE A 286 -0.71 9.28 19.11
N GLY A 287 -1.62 9.94 18.40
CA GLY A 287 -1.34 10.44 17.05
C GLY A 287 -0.15 11.40 17.01
N PHE A 288 -0.04 12.31 17.97
CA PHE A 288 1.12 13.22 18.09
C PHE A 288 2.42 12.47 18.38
N ILE A 289 2.41 11.51 19.29
CA ILE A 289 3.60 10.69 19.61
C ILE A 289 4.09 9.94 18.38
N LEU A 290 3.20 9.23 17.67
CA LEU A 290 3.54 8.47 16.47
C LEU A 290 3.98 9.38 15.33
N CYS A 291 3.36 10.56 15.19
CA CYS A 291 3.78 11.56 14.22
C CYS A 291 5.19 12.08 14.52
N SER A 292 5.53 12.34 15.76
CA SER A 292 6.87 12.79 16.18
C SER A 292 7.94 11.75 15.84
N ILE A 293 7.68 10.46 16.11
CA ILE A 293 8.58 9.36 15.75
C ILE A 293 8.76 9.29 14.22
N SER A 294 7.69 9.49 13.46
CA SER A 294 7.72 9.46 12.01
C SER A 294 8.47 10.64 11.40
N ILE A 295 8.40 11.82 12.01
CA ILE A 295 9.20 12.99 11.62
C ILE A 295 10.69 12.71 11.82
N VAL A 296 11.08 12.10 12.93
CA VAL A 296 12.48 11.70 13.16
C VAL A 296 12.95 10.73 12.08
N GLY A 297 12.15 9.71 11.73
CA GLY A 297 12.45 8.77 10.64
C GLY A 297 12.62 9.48 9.30
N PHE A 298 11.80 10.49 8.99
CA PHE A 298 11.95 11.30 7.79
C PHE A 298 13.24 12.14 7.81
N LEU A 299 13.55 12.79 8.93
CA LEU A 299 14.78 13.57 9.07
C LEU A 299 16.03 12.70 8.88
N ILE A 300 16.03 11.49 9.44
CA ILE A 300 17.11 10.52 9.20
C ILE A 300 17.22 10.20 7.70
N SER A 301 16.11 10.00 6.99
CA SER A 301 16.14 9.76 5.54
C SER A 301 16.74 10.93 4.77
N LEU A 302 16.49 12.18 5.20
CA LEU A 302 17.10 13.37 4.60
C LEU A 302 18.61 13.48 4.86
N LEU A 303 19.08 13.02 6.03
CA LEU A 303 20.51 12.99 6.36
C LEU A 303 21.24 11.94 5.51
N VAL A 304 20.68 10.74 5.41
CA VAL A 304 21.22 9.67 4.56
C VAL A 304 21.29 10.08 3.09
N ARG A 305 20.36 10.92 2.62
CA ARG A 305 20.39 11.48 1.27
C ARG A 305 21.71 12.21 0.92
N LYS A 306 22.39 12.80 1.92
CA LYS A 306 23.65 13.54 1.70
C LYS A 306 24.87 12.62 1.60
N THR A 307 24.75 11.38 2.04
CA THR A 307 25.84 10.39 2.08
C THR A 307 25.79 9.38 0.92
N VAL A 308 24.68 9.34 0.19
CA VAL A 308 24.45 8.51 -1.02
C VAL A 308 24.44 9.39 -2.27
#